data_cdb025acad45146fabdad71b74d9afea
#
_entry.id   cdb025acad45146fabdad71b74d9afea
#
_cell.length_a   1.000
_cell.length_b   1.000
_cell.length_c   1.000
_cell.angle_alpha   90.00
_cell.angle_beta   90.00
_cell.angle_gamma   90.00
#
_symmetry.space_group_name_H-M   'P 1'
#
loop_
_entity.id
_entity.type
_entity.pdbx_description
1 polymer ?
#
loop_
_entity_poly.entity_id
_entity_poly.type
_entity_poly.pdbx_seq_one_letter_code
_entity_poly.pdbx_strand_id
1 'polypeptide(L)'
;MEDLDDIWAAQIGQHEAIVKNVHDLLAKLAWDFTPPQMDHLFERFQSSWSTANAKQREKLLELIRHLAEDDKEGVMAEKVLNLFWNLAHANDVAIDIMDQALSAHIKILDYSCTQYRETQKTRWLTKCIDELKTNSTWVLPALKVLFYTILLN
;
A
#
# COMPACT_ATOMS: atom_id res chain seq x y z
N MET A 1 -7.63 17.95 8.90
CA MET A 1 -8.29 16.63 8.79
C MET A 1 -9.62 16.72 8.06
N GLU A 2 -10.46 17.65 8.45
CA GLU A 2 -11.77 17.88 7.81
C GLU A 2 -11.66 18.09 6.29
N ASP A 3 -10.75 18.95 5.86
CA ASP A 3 -10.50 19.22 4.43
C ASP A 3 -10.08 17.95 3.66
N LEU A 4 -9.27 17.07 4.26
CA LEU A 4 -8.88 15.83 3.66
C LEU A 4 -10.07 14.87 3.52
N ASP A 5 -10.92 14.82 4.53
CA ASP A 5 -12.15 14.02 4.50
C ASP A 5 -13.13 14.53 3.44
N ASP A 6 -13.25 15.82 3.27
CA ASP A 6 -14.07 16.42 2.23
C ASP A 6 -13.56 16.09 0.82
N ILE A 7 -12.25 16.20 0.60
CA ILE A 7 -11.62 15.79 -0.67
C ILE A 7 -11.84 14.30 -0.93
N TRP A 8 -11.65 13.47 0.08
CA TRP A 8 -11.87 12.03 -0.04
C TRP A 8 -13.33 11.70 -0.37
N ALA A 9 -14.27 12.35 0.30
CA ALA A 9 -15.70 12.15 0.09
C ALA A 9 -16.16 12.57 -1.32
N ALA A 10 -15.49 13.52 -1.96
CA ALA A 10 -15.83 14.01 -3.29
C ALA A 10 -15.74 12.94 -4.39
N GLN A 11 -15.01 11.82 -4.16
CA GLN A 11 -14.93 10.71 -5.11
C GLN A 11 -16.06 9.68 -4.96
N ILE A 12 -16.76 9.65 -3.82
CA ILE A 12 -17.72 8.59 -3.49
C ILE A 12 -18.91 8.63 -4.45
N GLY A 13 -19.18 7.49 -5.10
CA GLY A 13 -20.28 7.33 -6.03
C GLY A 13 -20.16 8.11 -7.34
N GLN A 14 -18.98 8.66 -7.64
CA GLN A 14 -18.74 9.47 -8.82
C GLN A 14 -18.23 8.65 -10.01
N HIS A 15 -18.32 9.25 -11.20
CA HIS A 15 -17.75 8.69 -12.42
C HIS A 15 -16.22 8.55 -12.33
N GLU A 16 -15.64 7.58 -13.04
CA GLU A 16 -14.21 7.28 -13.03
C GLU A 16 -13.30 8.50 -13.29
N ALA A 17 -13.74 9.41 -14.16
CA ALA A 17 -12.98 10.62 -14.45
C ALA A 17 -12.88 11.56 -13.23
N ILE A 18 -13.93 11.65 -12.44
CA ILE A 18 -13.95 12.44 -11.21
C ILE A 18 -13.10 11.77 -10.14
N VAL A 19 -13.21 10.47 -9.97
CA VAL A 19 -12.37 9.68 -9.07
C VAL A 19 -10.89 9.88 -9.39
N LYS A 20 -10.53 9.79 -10.68
CA LYS A 20 -9.15 10.04 -11.12
C LYS A 20 -8.67 11.44 -10.76
N ASN A 21 -9.49 12.46 -11.01
CA ASN A 21 -9.13 13.85 -10.67
C ASN A 21 -8.93 14.06 -9.17
N VAL A 22 -9.75 13.44 -8.34
CA VAL A 22 -9.59 13.48 -6.87
C VAL A 22 -8.30 12.78 -6.47
N HIS A 23 -7.98 11.62 -7.04
CA HIS A 23 -6.75 10.89 -6.77
C HIS A 23 -5.51 11.68 -7.22
N ASP A 24 -5.53 12.29 -8.39
CA ASP A 24 -4.44 13.13 -8.88
C ASP A 24 -4.20 14.35 -7.96
N LEU A 25 -5.29 14.94 -7.45
CA LEU A 25 -5.19 16.03 -6.47
C LEU A 25 -4.56 15.55 -5.16
N LEU A 26 -5.01 14.42 -4.62
CA LEU A 26 -4.47 13.84 -3.39
C LEU A 26 -2.98 13.52 -3.53
N ALA A 27 -2.57 12.94 -4.67
CA ALA A 27 -1.17 12.63 -4.94
C ALA A 27 -0.29 13.89 -4.93
N LYS A 28 -0.78 15.00 -5.46
CA LYS A 28 -0.07 16.28 -5.46
C LYS A 28 0.00 16.92 -4.07
N LEU A 29 -1.10 16.87 -3.32
CA LEU A 29 -1.17 17.47 -1.99
C LEU A 29 -0.38 16.68 -0.94
N ALA A 30 -0.25 15.36 -1.14
CA ALA A 30 0.37 14.47 -0.15
C ALA A 30 1.81 14.84 0.20
N TRP A 31 2.55 15.45 -0.73
CA TRP A 31 3.92 15.90 -0.50
C TRP A 31 4.05 17.01 0.55
N ASP A 32 2.99 17.78 0.72
CA ASP A 32 2.92 18.88 1.69
C ASP A 32 2.19 18.47 2.98
N PHE A 33 1.78 17.22 3.10
CA PHE A 33 1.07 16.75 4.28
C PHE A 33 1.98 16.63 5.49
N THR A 34 1.47 17.08 6.63
CA THR A 34 2.07 16.79 7.92
C THR A 34 1.98 15.30 8.24
N PRO A 35 2.85 14.75 9.13
CA PRO A 35 2.74 13.35 9.52
C PRO A 35 1.33 12.89 9.96
N PRO A 36 0.60 13.65 10.79
CA PRO A 36 -0.78 13.30 11.13
C PRO A 36 -1.75 13.25 9.92
N GLN A 37 -1.61 14.19 8.97
CA GLN A 37 -2.41 14.19 7.74
C GLN A 37 -2.09 12.98 6.87
N MET A 38 -0.82 12.61 6.78
CA MET A 38 -0.38 11.42 6.06
C MET A 38 -0.93 10.14 6.69
N ASP A 39 -0.86 10.02 7.99
CA ASP A 39 -1.41 8.88 8.72
C ASP A 39 -2.93 8.76 8.50
N HIS A 40 -3.63 9.89 8.52
CA HIS A 40 -5.07 9.94 8.25
C HIS A 40 -5.42 9.50 6.81
N LEU A 41 -4.63 9.91 5.81
CA LEU A 41 -4.79 9.45 4.43
C LEU A 41 -4.63 7.93 4.33
N PHE A 42 -3.63 7.36 4.98
CA PHE A 42 -3.39 5.90 4.98
C PHE A 42 -4.48 5.12 5.71
N GLU A 43 -5.06 5.68 6.77
CA GLU A 43 -6.25 5.11 7.43
C GLU A 43 -7.44 5.06 6.46
N ARG A 44 -7.63 6.10 5.63
CA ARG A 44 -8.66 6.10 4.59
C ARG A 44 -8.42 5.03 3.53
N PHE A 45 -7.18 4.82 3.10
CA PHE A 45 -6.84 3.72 2.19
C PHE A 45 -7.22 2.37 2.79
N GLN A 46 -6.84 2.13 4.02
CA GLN A 46 -7.10 0.87 4.71
C GLN A 46 -8.60 0.61 4.89
N SER A 47 -9.35 1.61 5.34
CA SER A 47 -10.81 1.48 5.53
C SER A 47 -11.56 1.30 4.21
N SER A 48 -11.14 1.99 3.14
CA SER A 48 -11.77 1.90 1.83
C SER A 48 -11.48 0.58 1.11
N TRP A 49 -10.31 -0.01 1.33
CA TRP A 49 -9.89 -1.25 0.66
C TRP A 49 -10.83 -2.42 0.94
N SER A 50 -11.24 -2.60 2.19
CA SER A 50 -12.08 -3.72 2.60
C SER A 50 -13.47 -3.72 1.97
N THR A 51 -14.01 -2.54 1.66
CA THR A 51 -15.35 -2.36 1.09
C THR A 51 -15.34 -2.07 -0.41
N ALA A 52 -14.17 -1.83 -0.99
CA ALA A 52 -14.02 -1.49 -2.40
C ALA A 52 -14.27 -2.70 -3.32
N ASN A 53 -14.90 -2.45 -4.47
CA ASN A 53 -14.97 -3.44 -5.56
C ASN A 53 -13.63 -3.50 -6.33
N ALA A 54 -13.51 -4.43 -7.28
CA ALA A 54 -12.29 -4.66 -8.03
C ALA A 54 -11.78 -3.39 -8.75
N LYS A 55 -12.66 -2.64 -9.39
CA LYS A 55 -12.31 -1.37 -10.07
C LYS A 55 -11.83 -0.29 -9.10
N GLN A 56 -12.51 -0.15 -7.98
CA GLN A 56 -12.12 0.81 -6.94
C GLN A 56 -10.76 0.45 -6.34
N ARG A 57 -10.48 -0.84 -6.14
CA ARG A 57 -9.16 -1.31 -5.69
C ARG A 57 -8.06 -1.01 -6.69
N GLU A 58 -8.30 -1.23 -7.99
CA GLU A 58 -7.35 -0.84 -9.04
C GLU A 58 -6.99 0.65 -8.94
N LYS A 59 -8.00 1.50 -8.78
CA LYS A 59 -7.78 2.96 -8.64
C LYS A 59 -7.03 3.33 -7.37
N LEU A 60 -7.32 2.68 -6.25
CA LEU A 60 -6.58 2.87 -5.01
C LEU A 60 -5.12 2.42 -5.15
N LEU A 61 -4.87 1.26 -5.76
CA LEU A 61 -3.52 0.77 -6.04
C LEU A 61 -2.72 1.74 -6.92
N GLU A 62 -3.36 2.29 -7.95
CA GLU A 62 -2.75 3.28 -8.83
C GLU A 62 -2.36 4.55 -8.06
N LEU A 63 -3.24 5.08 -7.22
CA LEU A 63 -2.94 6.23 -6.35
C LEU A 63 -1.78 5.95 -5.39
N ILE A 64 -1.83 4.83 -4.69
CA ILE A 64 -0.80 4.44 -3.73
C ILE A 64 0.56 4.24 -4.43
N ARG A 65 0.54 3.66 -5.63
CA ARG A 65 1.74 3.51 -6.46
C ARG A 65 2.36 4.86 -6.82
N HIS A 66 1.55 5.83 -7.24
CA HIS A 66 2.02 7.19 -7.54
C HIS A 66 2.70 7.85 -6.34
N LEU A 67 2.16 7.68 -5.15
CA LEU A 67 2.78 8.18 -3.92
C LEU A 67 4.16 7.57 -3.66
N ALA A 68 4.34 6.29 -3.99
CA ALA A 68 5.60 5.58 -3.76
C ALA A 68 6.64 5.84 -4.87
N GLU A 69 6.23 6.00 -6.12
CA GLU A 69 7.13 6.19 -7.27
C GLU A 69 7.90 7.51 -7.21
N ASP A 70 7.26 8.57 -6.75
CA ASP A 70 7.86 9.91 -6.65
C ASP A 70 8.63 10.14 -5.34
N ASP A 71 8.67 9.15 -4.46
CA ASP A 71 9.29 9.25 -3.13
C ASP A 71 10.82 9.12 -3.21
N LYS A 72 11.50 10.24 -3.20
CA LYS A 72 12.98 10.29 -3.25
C LYS A 72 13.64 9.94 -1.91
N GLU A 73 12.91 10.05 -0.80
CA GLU A 73 13.44 9.85 0.55
C GLU A 73 13.07 8.49 1.15
N GLY A 74 12.23 7.71 0.52
CA GLY A 74 11.81 6.39 0.97
C GLY A 74 10.78 6.36 2.10
N VAL A 75 10.34 7.52 2.58
CA VAL A 75 9.36 7.63 3.68
C VAL A 75 7.99 7.12 3.26
N MET A 76 7.57 7.50 2.07
CA MET A 76 6.29 7.09 1.50
C MET A 76 6.28 5.60 1.17
N ALA A 77 7.38 5.10 0.60
CA ALA A 77 7.55 3.69 0.29
C ALA A 77 7.41 2.81 1.55
N GLU A 78 7.98 3.24 2.68
CA GLU A 78 7.83 2.52 3.95
C GLU A 78 6.36 2.44 4.40
N LYS A 79 5.64 3.56 4.36
CA LYS A 79 4.21 3.61 4.71
C LYS A 79 3.37 2.71 3.79
N VAL A 80 3.63 2.76 2.50
CA VAL A 80 2.92 1.94 1.50
C VAL A 80 3.18 0.45 1.70
N LEU A 81 4.42 0.05 1.94
CA LEU A 81 4.76 -1.34 2.22
C LEU A 81 4.08 -1.85 3.50
N ASN A 82 4.08 -1.05 4.57
CA ASN A 82 3.38 -1.40 5.80
C ASN A 82 1.86 -1.52 5.58
N LEU A 83 1.27 -0.60 4.81
CA LEU A 83 -0.16 -0.65 4.48
C LEU A 83 -0.53 -1.96 3.79
N PHE A 84 0.16 -2.33 2.71
CA PHE A 84 -0.14 -3.56 1.97
C PHE A 84 0.11 -4.82 2.79
N TRP A 85 1.14 -4.82 3.62
CA TRP A 85 1.37 -5.92 4.54
C TRP A 85 0.20 -6.06 5.54
N ASN A 86 -0.24 -4.97 6.14
CA ASN A 86 -1.35 -4.97 7.08
C ASN A 86 -2.68 -5.37 6.41
N LEU A 87 -2.93 -4.92 5.18
CA LEU A 87 -4.12 -5.31 4.42
C LEU A 87 -4.14 -6.82 4.13
N ALA A 88 -2.97 -7.39 3.82
CA ALA A 88 -2.84 -8.83 3.61
C ALA A 88 -3.00 -9.66 4.90
N HIS A 89 -2.71 -9.06 6.05
CA HIS A 89 -2.71 -9.71 7.37
C HIS A 89 -3.94 -9.39 8.24
N ALA A 90 -4.93 -8.71 7.68
CA ALA A 90 -6.18 -8.45 8.39
C ALA A 90 -6.97 -9.76 8.59
N ASN A 91 -7.67 -9.86 9.71
CA ASN A 91 -8.55 -11.00 9.98
C ASN A 91 -9.68 -11.06 8.94
N ASP A 92 -10.04 -12.26 8.53
CA ASP A 92 -11.14 -12.54 7.60
C ASP A 92 -11.01 -11.86 6.23
N VAL A 93 -9.79 -11.66 5.77
CA VAL A 93 -9.53 -11.13 4.42
C VAL A 93 -9.73 -12.24 3.38
N ALA A 94 -10.51 -11.95 2.34
CA ALA A 94 -10.66 -12.84 1.21
C ALA A 94 -9.32 -13.07 0.50
N ILE A 95 -9.12 -14.28 -0.03
CA ILE A 95 -7.85 -14.70 -0.66
C ILE A 95 -7.45 -13.78 -1.83
N ASP A 96 -8.42 -13.34 -2.62
CA ASP A 96 -8.18 -12.43 -3.74
C ASP A 96 -7.69 -11.05 -3.30
N ILE A 97 -8.21 -10.54 -2.18
CA ILE A 97 -7.77 -9.27 -1.58
C ILE A 97 -6.34 -9.41 -1.03
N MET A 98 -6.08 -10.47 -0.32
CA MET A 98 -4.73 -10.78 0.18
C MET A 98 -3.73 -10.87 -0.97
N ASP A 99 -4.06 -11.57 -2.04
CA ASP A 99 -3.20 -11.70 -3.21
C ASP A 99 -2.93 -10.36 -3.92
N GLN A 100 -3.94 -9.52 -4.04
CA GLN A 100 -3.77 -8.18 -4.62
C GLN A 100 -2.86 -7.30 -3.76
N ALA A 101 -3.07 -7.29 -2.45
CA ALA A 101 -2.24 -6.53 -1.52
C ALA A 101 -0.77 -6.99 -1.53
N LEU A 102 -0.53 -8.31 -1.50
CA LEU A 102 0.83 -8.86 -1.55
C LEU A 102 1.51 -8.62 -2.90
N SER A 103 0.77 -8.72 -4.00
CA SER A 103 1.31 -8.44 -5.33
C SER A 103 1.69 -6.97 -5.48
N ALA A 104 0.89 -6.06 -4.94
CA ALA A 104 1.21 -4.64 -4.89
C ALA A 104 2.42 -4.36 -3.98
N HIS A 105 2.49 -4.98 -2.82
CA HIS A 105 3.63 -4.89 -1.90
C HIS A 105 4.95 -5.27 -2.60
N ILE A 106 4.96 -6.41 -3.30
CA ILE A 106 6.15 -6.89 -4.01
C ILE A 106 6.57 -5.90 -5.11
N LYS A 107 5.62 -5.38 -5.88
CA LYS A 107 5.90 -4.39 -6.92
C LYS A 107 6.50 -3.11 -6.34
N ILE A 108 5.92 -2.58 -5.28
CA ILE A 108 6.44 -1.38 -4.62
C ILE A 108 7.83 -1.63 -4.04
N LEU A 109 8.07 -2.80 -3.44
CA LEU A 109 9.39 -3.17 -2.93
C LEU A 109 10.46 -3.19 -4.03
N ASP A 110 10.07 -3.59 -5.24
CA ASP A 110 10.99 -3.64 -6.39
C ASP A 110 11.19 -2.26 -7.04
N TYR A 111 10.15 -1.43 -7.13
CA TYR A 111 10.16 -0.12 -7.77
C TYR A 111 10.47 1.05 -6.84
N SER A 112 10.45 0.85 -5.53
CA SER A 112 10.72 1.93 -4.58
C SER A 112 12.14 2.48 -4.74
N CYS A 113 12.35 3.68 -4.22
CA CYS A 113 13.59 4.43 -4.31
C CYS A 113 14.83 3.55 -4.18
N THR A 114 15.68 3.57 -5.21
CA THR A 114 16.88 2.73 -5.31
C THR A 114 17.83 2.88 -4.13
N GLN A 115 17.89 4.06 -3.50
CA GLN A 115 18.75 4.33 -2.36
C GLN A 115 18.40 3.52 -1.12
N TYR A 116 17.11 3.26 -0.89
CA TYR A 116 16.62 2.54 0.29
C TYR A 116 16.13 1.12 -0.03
N ARG A 117 16.17 0.73 -1.30
CA ARG A 117 15.64 -0.56 -1.76
C ARG A 117 16.23 -1.75 -1.04
N GLU A 118 17.55 -1.80 -0.90
CA GLU A 118 18.23 -2.91 -0.24
C GLU A 118 17.90 -2.97 1.26
N THR A 119 17.80 -1.83 1.92
CA THR A 119 17.38 -1.75 3.33
C THR A 119 15.97 -2.25 3.51
N GLN A 120 15.04 -1.84 2.66
CA GLN A 120 13.65 -2.28 2.68
C GLN A 120 13.53 -3.79 2.38
N LYS A 121 14.25 -4.29 1.38
CA LYS A 121 14.29 -5.72 1.07
C LYS A 121 14.77 -6.55 2.26
N THR A 122 15.88 -6.15 2.89
CA THR A 122 16.42 -6.83 4.06
C THR A 122 15.41 -6.85 5.21
N ARG A 123 14.76 -5.73 5.48
CA ARG A 123 13.74 -5.61 6.52
C ARG A 123 12.57 -6.58 6.28
N TRP A 124 12.04 -6.61 5.07
CA TRP A 124 10.89 -7.44 4.75
C TRP A 124 11.24 -8.93 4.66
N LEU A 125 12.43 -9.28 4.18
CA LEU A 125 12.93 -10.66 4.24
C LEU A 125 13.06 -11.15 5.68
N THR A 126 13.62 -10.34 6.57
CA THR A 126 13.73 -10.66 7.99
C THR A 126 12.35 -10.87 8.62
N LYS A 127 11.39 -9.99 8.34
CA LYS A 127 10.02 -10.10 8.82
C LYS A 127 9.33 -11.38 8.34
N CYS A 128 9.49 -11.74 7.08
CA CYS A 128 8.95 -12.99 6.52
C CYS A 128 9.59 -14.23 7.17
N ILE A 129 10.89 -14.22 7.40
CA ILE A 129 11.59 -15.32 8.07
C ILE A 129 11.08 -15.47 9.51
N ASP A 130 10.87 -14.38 10.23
CA ASP A 130 10.34 -14.40 11.59
C ASP A 130 8.91 -14.98 11.64
N GLU A 131 8.05 -14.59 10.68
CA GLU A 131 6.71 -15.18 10.53
C GLU A 131 6.76 -16.70 10.31
N LEU A 132 7.70 -17.18 9.49
CA LEU A 132 7.89 -18.60 9.26
C LEU A 132 8.39 -19.34 10.51
N LYS A 133 9.28 -18.74 11.29
CA LYS A 133 9.83 -19.35 12.51
C LYS A 133 8.80 -19.44 13.64
N THR A 134 7.86 -18.52 13.70
CA THR A 134 6.85 -18.45 14.77
C THR A 134 5.62 -19.29 14.50
N ASN A 135 5.57 -20.06 13.42
CA ASN A 135 4.37 -20.81 12.98
C ASN A 135 3.12 -19.92 12.89
N SER A 136 3.30 -18.71 12.45
CA SER A 136 2.22 -17.75 12.23
C SER A 136 1.19 -18.31 11.25
N THR A 137 -0.07 -17.88 11.39
CA THR A 137 -1.12 -18.14 10.40
C THR A 137 -0.81 -17.51 9.03
N TRP A 138 0.22 -16.66 8.96
CA TRP A 138 0.65 -15.91 7.78
C TRP A 138 1.82 -16.53 7.01
N VAL A 139 2.05 -17.83 7.19
CA VAL A 139 3.12 -18.57 6.51
C VAL A 139 3.05 -18.46 4.98
N LEU A 140 1.85 -18.60 4.39
CA LEU A 140 1.68 -18.51 2.94
C LEU A 140 1.97 -17.10 2.39
N PRO A 141 1.45 -16.00 2.97
CA PRO A 141 1.84 -14.66 2.59
C PRO A 141 3.35 -14.40 2.70
N ALA A 142 3.96 -14.82 3.80
CA ALA A 142 5.39 -14.68 4.01
C ALA A 142 6.22 -15.42 2.96
N LEU A 143 5.86 -16.65 2.63
CA LEU A 143 6.50 -17.44 1.58
C LEU A 143 6.38 -16.78 0.20
N LYS A 144 5.22 -16.22 -0.12
CA LYS A 144 4.99 -15.52 -1.39
C LYS A 144 5.90 -14.31 -1.54
N VAL A 145 5.96 -13.46 -0.53
CA VAL A 145 6.82 -12.27 -0.53
C VAL A 145 8.30 -12.68 -0.62
N LEU A 146 8.72 -13.67 0.16
CA LEU A 146 10.08 -14.17 0.17
C LEU A 146 10.50 -14.73 -1.20
N PHE A 147 9.67 -15.57 -1.78
CA PHE A 147 9.90 -16.19 -3.08
C PHE A 147 10.10 -15.16 -4.19
N TYR A 148 9.19 -14.21 -4.31
CA TYR A 148 9.27 -13.17 -5.33
C TYR A 148 10.44 -12.21 -5.09
N THR A 149 10.73 -11.86 -3.85
CA THR A 149 11.84 -10.97 -3.52
C THR A 149 13.19 -11.60 -3.85
N ILE A 150 13.34 -12.92 -3.68
CA ILE A 150 14.56 -13.64 -4.03
C ILE A 150 14.68 -13.84 -5.54
N LEU A 151 13.59 -14.19 -6.23
CA LEU A 151 13.61 -14.46 -7.68
C LEU A 151 13.82 -13.22 -8.53
N LEU A 152 13.37 -12.05 -8.09
CA LEU A 152 13.50 -10.77 -8.81
C LEU A 152 14.88 -10.11 -8.60
N ASN A 153 15.75 -10.75 -7.88
CA ASN A 153 17.15 -10.41 -7.77
C ASN A 153 17.99 -11.34 -8.66
#